data_98d8b121001d8198c7b3ce86d1823e6d
#
_entry.id   98d8b121001d8198c7b3ce86d1823e6d
#
_cell.length_a   1.000
_cell.length_b   1.000
_cell.length_c   1.000
_cell.angle_alpha   90.00
_cell.angle_beta   90.00
_cell.angle_gamma   90.00
#
_symmetry.space_group_name_H-M   'P 1'
#
loop_
_entity.id
_entity.type
_entity.pdbx_description
1 polymer ?
#
loop_
_entity_poly.entity_id
_entity_poly.type
_entity_poly.pdbx_seq_one_letter_code
_entity_poly.pdbx_strand_id
1 'polypeptide(L)'
;ISLLEKVFMKQFIIKRLVQLIPIIIGITLLSFLLVNVSNTDAIDMLEANRGTAISEEQKNELREELGLDQPVIVRYVVWLKGVITGNMGNSYISGKPVFATFISKLPATIYLCVVSILLTLIISLPLGIIAAVNKNRCIDYIIRLLSFLGNSMPNFFAAIMLIYIFALKLNLLP
;
A
#
# COMPACT_ATOMS: atom_id res chain seq x y z
N ILE A 1 37.05 8.84 3.57
CA ILE A 1 35.80 9.56 3.88
C ILE A 1 36.05 10.35 5.15
N SER A 2 36.13 11.69 5.07
CA SER A 2 36.50 12.56 6.17
C SER A 2 35.46 12.54 7.27
N LEU A 3 35.87 12.78 8.52
CA LEU A 3 34.95 12.89 9.67
C LEU A 3 33.84 13.91 9.41
N LEU A 4 34.12 14.95 8.66
CA LEU A 4 33.15 15.97 8.24
C LEU A 4 32.04 15.40 7.35
N GLU A 5 32.35 14.55 6.38
CA GLU A 5 31.35 13.93 5.50
C GLU A 5 30.42 12.99 6.28
N LYS A 6 30.93 12.25 7.27
CA LYS A 6 30.11 11.41 8.15
C LYS A 6 29.13 12.23 8.98
N VAL A 7 29.57 13.39 9.48
CA VAL A 7 28.73 14.30 10.27
C VAL A 7 27.64 14.91 9.39
N PHE A 8 27.98 15.37 8.19
CA PHE A 8 27.01 15.90 7.22
C PHE A 8 25.96 14.86 6.81
N MET A 9 26.38 13.63 6.51
CA MET A 9 25.47 12.54 6.16
C MET A 9 24.51 12.21 7.32
N LYS A 10 25.02 12.14 8.56
CA LYS A 10 24.20 11.87 9.74
C LYS A 10 23.16 12.97 9.96
N GLN A 11 23.57 14.24 9.88
CA GLN A 11 22.64 15.37 10.00
C GLN A 11 21.59 15.38 8.89
N PHE A 12 21.97 15.08 7.66
CA PHE A 12 21.05 14.98 6.53
C PHE A 12 20.01 13.88 6.76
N ILE A 13 20.42 12.68 7.19
CA ILE A 13 19.52 11.55 7.47
C ILE A 13 18.57 11.91 8.60
N ILE A 14 19.08 12.46 9.71
CA ILE A 14 18.25 12.86 10.86
C ILE A 14 17.21 13.91 10.43
N LYS A 15 17.63 14.94 9.68
CA LYS A 15 16.72 15.97 9.17
C LYS A 15 15.61 15.36 8.30
N ARG A 16 15.93 14.41 7.44
CA ARG A 16 14.96 13.71 6.60
C ARG A 16 13.98 12.88 7.44
N LEU A 17 14.49 12.14 8.42
CA LEU A 17 13.64 11.35 9.33
C LEU A 17 12.69 12.24 10.14
N VAL A 18 13.16 13.37 10.65
CA VAL A 18 12.31 14.33 11.37
C VAL A 18 11.23 14.93 10.44
N GLN A 19 11.58 15.21 9.19
CA GLN A 19 10.61 15.69 8.19
C GLN A 19 9.53 14.66 7.84
N LEU A 20 9.78 13.37 8.01
CA LEU A 20 8.76 12.33 7.79
C LEU A 20 7.66 12.37 8.86
N ILE A 21 7.96 12.79 10.09
CA ILE A 21 6.98 12.80 11.19
C ILE A 21 5.74 13.63 10.85
N PRO A 22 5.84 14.93 10.49
CA PRO A 22 4.67 15.73 10.14
C PRO A 22 3.97 15.22 8.87
N ILE A 23 4.71 14.63 7.93
CA ILE A 23 4.12 14.04 6.72
C ILE A 23 3.27 12.82 7.08
N ILE A 24 3.79 11.91 7.90
CA ILE A 24 3.06 10.73 8.35
C ILE A 24 1.81 11.14 9.13
N ILE A 25 1.94 12.11 10.06
CA ILE A 25 0.80 12.63 10.83
C ILE A 25 -0.23 13.25 9.88
N GLY A 26 0.19 14.05 8.91
CA GLY A 26 -0.71 14.66 7.93
C GLY A 26 -1.46 13.62 7.07
N ILE A 27 -0.74 12.62 6.55
CA ILE A 27 -1.35 11.56 5.74
C ILE A 27 -2.32 10.71 6.57
N THR A 28 -1.92 10.31 7.78
CA THR A 28 -2.78 9.49 8.64
C THR A 28 -4.01 10.24 9.11
N LEU A 29 -3.88 11.54 9.42
CA LEU A 29 -5.01 12.39 9.77
C LEU A 29 -5.97 12.55 8.60
N LEU A 30 -5.47 12.86 7.40
CA LEU A 30 -6.30 12.97 6.19
C LEU A 30 -7.02 11.66 5.89
N SER A 31 -6.31 10.53 5.94
CA SER A 31 -6.90 9.21 5.72
C SER A 31 -7.99 8.91 6.75
N PHE A 32 -7.74 9.23 8.03
CA PHE A 32 -8.70 9.06 9.10
C PHE A 32 -9.95 9.93 8.90
N LEU A 33 -9.77 11.20 8.52
CA LEU A 33 -10.87 12.11 8.22
C LEU A 33 -11.70 11.62 7.03
N LEU A 34 -11.05 11.19 5.93
CA LEU A 34 -11.74 10.67 4.75
C LEU A 34 -12.62 9.46 5.06
N VAL A 35 -12.12 8.53 5.87
CA VAL A 35 -12.91 7.37 6.33
C VAL A 35 -14.10 7.81 7.19
N ASN A 36 -13.92 8.82 8.06
CA ASN A 36 -14.98 9.31 8.94
C ASN A 36 -16.01 10.21 8.23
N VAL A 37 -15.66 10.83 7.09
CA VAL A 37 -16.60 11.60 6.25
C VAL A 37 -17.40 10.68 5.33
N SER A 38 -16.90 9.46 5.09
CA SER A 38 -17.66 8.46 4.35
C SER A 38 -18.97 8.15 5.09
N ASN A 39 -20.08 8.20 4.37
CA ASN A 39 -21.42 7.93 4.92
C ASN A 39 -21.61 6.48 5.39
N THR A 40 -20.61 5.63 5.23
CA THR A 40 -20.64 4.24 5.68
C THR A 40 -20.02 4.18 7.07
N ASP A 41 -20.86 4.08 8.09
CA ASP A 41 -20.43 3.91 9.48
C ASP A 41 -19.80 2.51 9.68
N ALA A 42 -18.89 2.39 10.64
CA ALA A 42 -18.31 1.10 11.03
C ALA A 42 -19.39 0.06 11.37
N ILE A 43 -20.54 0.52 11.87
CA ILE A 43 -21.70 -0.30 12.22
C ILE A 43 -22.41 -0.82 10.97
N ASP A 44 -22.58 0.02 9.94
CA ASP A 44 -23.18 -0.40 8.67
C ASP A 44 -22.31 -1.48 8.00
N MET A 45 -20.99 -1.37 8.11
CA MET A 45 -20.07 -2.41 7.64
C MET A 45 -20.19 -3.72 8.43
N LEU A 46 -20.37 -3.64 9.76
CA LEU A 46 -20.59 -4.81 10.61
C LEU A 46 -21.93 -5.47 10.31
N GLU A 47 -23.00 -4.70 10.12
CA GLU A 47 -24.32 -5.17 9.75
C GLU A 47 -24.28 -5.89 8.39
N ALA A 48 -23.68 -5.27 7.38
CA ALA A 48 -23.52 -5.86 6.05
C ALA A 48 -22.72 -7.16 6.08
N ASN A 49 -21.70 -7.25 6.95
CA ASN A 49 -20.85 -8.43 7.06
C ASN A 49 -21.53 -9.57 7.84
N ARG A 50 -22.38 -9.25 8.82
CA ARG A 50 -23.12 -10.26 9.60
C ARG A 50 -24.35 -10.79 8.84
N GLY A 51 -24.83 -10.09 7.83
CA GLY A 51 -26.02 -10.44 7.06
C GLY A 51 -27.33 -10.41 7.87
N THR A 52 -27.29 -9.82 9.07
CA THR A 52 -28.45 -9.70 9.97
C THR A 52 -28.65 -8.25 10.36
N ALA A 53 -29.88 -7.75 10.26
CA ALA A 53 -30.19 -6.40 10.71
C ALA A 53 -29.95 -6.27 12.21
N ILE A 54 -29.24 -5.22 12.59
CA ILE A 54 -28.94 -4.87 13.98
C ILE A 54 -30.02 -3.87 14.45
N SER A 55 -30.60 -4.08 15.65
CA SER A 55 -31.59 -3.13 16.17
C SER A 55 -30.95 -1.78 16.46
N GLU A 56 -31.74 -0.69 16.45
CA GLU A 56 -31.22 0.66 16.72
C GLU A 56 -30.62 0.79 18.14
N GLU A 57 -31.18 0.05 19.11
CA GLU A 57 -30.62 -0.01 20.46
C GLU A 57 -29.21 -0.62 20.45
N GLN A 58 -29.03 -1.75 19.77
CA GLN A 58 -27.73 -2.41 19.63
C GLN A 58 -26.73 -1.57 18.81
N LYS A 59 -27.21 -0.81 17.82
CA LYS A 59 -26.36 0.13 17.08
C LYS A 59 -25.83 1.24 17.98
N ASN A 60 -26.67 1.77 18.87
CA ASN A 60 -26.27 2.82 19.80
C ASN A 60 -25.27 2.30 20.86
N GLU A 61 -25.53 1.12 21.43
CA GLU A 61 -24.58 0.47 22.33
C GLU A 61 -23.22 0.25 21.66
N LEU A 62 -23.23 -0.21 20.42
CA LEU A 62 -22.01 -0.47 19.66
C LEU A 62 -21.26 0.82 19.28
N ARG A 63 -21.99 1.94 19.04
CA ARG A 63 -21.38 3.26 18.84
C ARG A 63 -20.64 3.74 20.09
N GLU A 64 -21.27 3.58 21.23
CA GLU A 64 -20.69 3.94 22.51
C GLU A 64 -19.47 3.05 22.83
N GLU A 65 -19.58 1.73 22.67
CA GLU A 65 -18.49 0.76 22.88
C GLU A 65 -17.28 1.04 21.99
N LEU A 66 -17.52 1.37 20.71
CA LEU A 66 -16.48 1.71 19.75
C LEU A 66 -16.00 3.16 19.85
N GLY A 67 -16.63 3.95 20.73
CA GLY A 67 -16.28 5.38 20.92
C GLY A 67 -16.57 6.23 19.69
N LEU A 68 -17.52 5.83 18.84
CA LEU A 68 -17.86 6.54 17.61
C LEU A 68 -18.57 7.87 17.88
N ASP A 69 -19.13 8.05 19.06
CA ASP A 69 -19.78 9.29 19.54
C ASP A 69 -18.76 10.38 19.93
N GLN A 70 -17.50 10.01 20.08
CA GLN A 70 -16.45 10.96 20.42
C GLN A 70 -16.10 11.88 19.24
N PRO A 71 -15.68 13.13 19.51
CA PRO A 71 -15.18 14.02 18.46
C PRO A 71 -14.08 13.35 17.63
N VAL A 72 -14.10 13.55 16.32
CA VAL A 72 -13.20 12.87 15.37
C VAL A 72 -11.72 13.03 15.76
N ILE A 73 -11.33 14.20 16.27
CA ILE A 73 -9.95 14.45 16.72
C ILE A 73 -9.58 13.57 17.90
N VAL A 74 -10.48 13.38 18.87
CA VAL A 74 -10.26 12.51 20.04
C VAL A 74 -10.08 11.07 19.57
N ARG A 75 -10.94 10.60 18.69
CA ARG A 75 -10.86 9.27 18.07
C ARG A 75 -9.53 9.07 17.33
N TYR A 76 -9.08 10.07 16.58
CA TYR A 76 -7.78 10.04 15.91
C TYR A 76 -6.61 9.89 16.89
N VAL A 77 -6.60 10.68 17.98
CA VAL A 77 -5.53 10.60 18.99
C VAL A 77 -5.51 9.25 19.71
N VAL A 78 -6.68 8.71 20.05
CA VAL A 78 -6.80 7.37 20.66
C VAL A 78 -6.30 6.30 19.69
N TRP A 79 -6.72 6.35 18.42
CA TRP A 79 -6.25 5.44 17.37
C TRP A 79 -4.73 5.55 17.17
N LEU A 80 -4.19 6.77 17.06
CA LEU A 80 -2.75 6.98 16.88
C LEU A 80 -1.92 6.44 18.05
N LYS A 81 -2.40 6.62 19.28
CA LYS A 81 -1.79 6.03 20.46
C LYS A 81 -1.81 4.50 20.39
N GLY A 82 -2.91 3.91 19.96
CA GLY A 82 -3.02 2.48 19.71
C GLY A 82 -1.99 1.98 18.69
N VAL A 83 -1.88 2.66 17.55
CA VAL A 83 -0.90 2.32 16.50
C VAL A 83 0.53 2.34 17.03
N ILE A 84 0.90 3.37 17.80
CA ILE A 84 2.25 3.50 18.38
C ILE A 84 2.54 2.38 19.39
N THR A 85 1.54 1.91 20.12
CA THR A 85 1.67 0.81 21.10
C THR A 85 1.48 -0.58 20.47
N GLY A 86 1.29 -0.66 19.14
CA GLY A 86 1.10 -1.93 18.42
C GLY A 86 -0.34 -2.46 18.44
N ASN A 87 -1.28 -1.73 19.02
CA ASN A 87 -2.70 -2.06 18.99
C ASN A 87 -3.41 -1.27 17.88
N MET A 88 -3.53 -1.87 16.69
CA MET A 88 -4.24 -1.28 15.56
C MET A 88 -5.75 -1.59 15.56
N GLY A 89 -6.26 -2.20 16.62
CA GLY A 89 -7.64 -2.64 16.71
C GLY A 89 -7.95 -3.86 15.84
N ASN A 90 -9.24 -4.13 15.69
CA ASN A 90 -9.77 -5.21 14.87
C ASN A 90 -10.40 -4.67 13.59
N SER A 91 -10.34 -5.43 12.52
CA SER A 91 -11.01 -5.12 11.26
C SER A 91 -12.53 -5.23 11.42
N TYR A 92 -13.27 -4.20 11.08
CA TYR A 92 -14.74 -4.23 11.09
C TYR A 92 -15.31 -5.25 10.10
N ILE A 93 -14.57 -5.58 9.05
CA ILE A 93 -15.01 -6.55 8.04
C ILE A 93 -14.74 -7.98 8.48
N SER A 94 -13.52 -8.30 8.94
CA SER A 94 -13.12 -9.68 9.23
C SER A 94 -13.12 -10.05 10.71
N GLY A 95 -13.27 -9.07 11.62
CA GLY A 95 -13.17 -9.25 13.07
C GLY A 95 -11.76 -9.59 13.57
N LYS A 96 -10.78 -9.74 12.67
CA LYS A 96 -9.42 -10.15 13.00
C LYS A 96 -8.55 -8.96 13.43
N PRO A 97 -7.55 -9.19 14.31
CA PRO A 97 -6.58 -8.15 14.67
C PRO A 97 -5.85 -7.62 13.42
N VAL A 98 -5.89 -6.30 13.21
CA VAL A 98 -5.32 -5.66 12.01
C VAL A 98 -3.81 -5.87 11.96
N PHE A 99 -3.09 -5.66 13.07
CA PHE A 99 -1.63 -5.81 13.12
C PHE A 99 -1.18 -7.24 12.76
N ALA A 100 -1.81 -8.26 13.35
CA ALA A 100 -1.47 -9.66 13.06
C ALA A 100 -1.75 -10.02 11.59
N THR A 101 -2.88 -9.54 11.05
CA THR A 101 -3.23 -9.74 9.64
C THR A 101 -2.23 -9.06 8.71
N PHE A 102 -1.82 -7.83 9.02
CA PHE A 102 -0.82 -7.09 8.27
C PHE A 102 0.53 -7.84 8.24
N ILE A 103 1.05 -8.23 9.41
CA ILE A 103 2.33 -8.97 9.51
C ILE A 103 2.27 -10.30 8.76
N SER A 104 1.15 -11.01 8.80
CA SER A 104 1.00 -12.28 8.08
C SER A 104 1.05 -12.14 6.55
N LYS A 105 0.69 -10.97 6.00
CA LYS A 105 0.73 -10.69 4.56
C LYS A 105 2.03 -10.06 4.07
N LEU A 106 2.80 -9.46 4.98
CA LEU A 106 4.07 -8.79 4.66
C LEU A 106 5.07 -9.69 3.93
N PRO A 107 5.34 -10.95 4.34
CA PRO A 107 6.33 -11.78 3.67
C PRO A 107 6.02 -12.00 2.19
N ALA A 108 4.75 -12.26 1.86
CA ALA A 108 4.33 -12.44 0.47
C ALA A 108 4.54 -11.15 -0.36
N THR A 109 4.19 -9.99 0.20
CA THR A 109 4.37 -8.69 -0.44
C THR A 109 5.86 -8.39 -0.67
N ILE A 110 6.70 -8.60 0.35
CA ILE A 110 8.15 -8.40 0.24
C ILE A 110 8.74 -9.32 -0.83
N TYR A 111 8.38 -10.60 -0.82
CA TYR A 111 8.83 -11.57 -1.82
C TYR A 111 8.48 -11.10 -3.24
N LEU A 112 7.23 -10.73 -3.48
CA LEU A 112 6.79 -10.22 -4.77
C LEU A 112 7.53 -8.93 -5.18
N CYS A 113 7.75 -8.01 -4.27
CA CYS A 113 8.51 -6.78 -4.52
C CYS A 113 9.95 -7.09 -4.92
N VAL A 114 10.65 -7.97 -4.19
CA VAL A 114 12.03 -8.34 -4.48
C VAL A 114 12.13 -9.02 -5.85
N VAL A 115 11.27 -10.00 -6.13
CA VAL A 115 11.25 -10.67 -7.43
C VAL A 115 10.96 -9.69 -8.56
N SER A 116 9.99 -8.79 -8.39
CA SER A 116 9.67 -7.77 -9.39
C SER A 116 10.82 -6.82 -9.66
N ILE A 117 11.54 -6.36 -8.62
CA ILE A 117 12.71 -5.48 -8.76
C ILE A 117 13.81 -6.23 -9.52
N LEU A 118 14.11 -7.46 -9.14
CA LEU A 118 15.15 -8.27 -9.80
C LEU A 118 14.82 -8.48 -11.29
N LEU A 119 13.59 -8.89 -11.62
CA LEU A 119 13.15 -9.05 -13.00
C LEU A 119 13.23 -7.73 -13.78
N THR A 120 12.81 -6.63 -13.16
CA THR A 120 12.92 -5.30 -13.77
C THR A 120 14.37 -4.96 -14.11
N LEU A 121 15.30 -5.16 -13.20
CA LEU A 121 16.72 -4.88 -13.45
C LEU A 121 17.30 -5.81 -14.53
N ILE A 122 17.02 -7.11 -14.46
CA ILE A 122 17.51 -8.10 -15.43
C ILE A 122 17.03 -7.77 -16.84
N ILE A 123 15.82 -7.27 -17.01
CA ILE A 123 15.25 -6.95 -18.32
C ILE A 123 15.61 -5.53 -18.77
N SER A 124 15.42 -4.53 -17.89
CA SER A 124 15.52 -3.12 -18.28
C SER A 124 16.96 -2.68 -18.53
N LEU A 125 17.94 -3.17 -17.74
CA LEU A 125 19.34 -2.76 -17.93
C LEU A 125 19.90 -3.22 -19.28
N PRO A 126 19.80 -4.49 -19.68
CA PRO A 126 20.29 -4.90 -21.00
C PRO A 126 19.55 -4.21 -22.15
N LEU A 127 18.23 -4.09 -22.07
CA LEU A 127 17.45 -3.41 -23.10
C LEU A 127 17.82 -1.93 -23.20
N GLY A 128 18.01 -1.25 -22.06
CA GLY A 128 18.46 0.14 -22.03
C GLY A 128 19.84 0.34 -22.64
N ILE A 129 20.80 -0.54 -22.34
CA ILE A 129 22.14 -0.51 -22.93
C ILE A 129 22.09 -0.75 -24.44
N ILE A 130 21.34 -1.76 -24.89
CA ILE A 130 21.17 -2.07 -26.32
C ILE A 130 20.57 -0.88 -27.06
N ALA A 131 19.53 -0.26 -26.52
CA ALA A 131 18.92 0.94 -27.08
C ALA A 131 19.91 2.12 -27.16
N ALA A 132 20.70 2.34 -26.10
CA ALA A 132 21.67 3.43 -26.05
C ALA A 132 22.81 3.26 -27.07
N VAL A 133 23.35 2.04 -27.19
CA VAL A 133 24.42 1.73 -28.15
C VAL A 133 23.92 1.80 -29.59
N ASN A 134 22.66 1.45 -29.84
CA ASN A 134 22.04 1.48 -31.16
C ASN A 134 21.11 2.69 -31.37
N LYS A 135 21.44 3.82 -30.74
CA LYS A 135 20.66 5.06 -30.83
C LYS A 135 20.29 5.40 -32.28
N ASN A 136 19.01 5.70 -32.51
CA ASN A 136 18.41 6.02 -33.81
C ASN A 136 18.45 4.87 -34.84
N ARG A 137 18.74 3.63 -34.44
CA ARG A 137 18.58 2.44 -35.27
C ARG A 137 17.23 1.74 -35.04
N CYS A 138 16.86 0.82 -35.92
CA CYS A 138 15.60 0.09 -35.81
C CYS A 138 15.38 -0.60 -34.45
N ILE A 139 16.44 -1.16 -33.89
CA ILE A 139 16.43 -1.78 -32.54
C ILE A 139 16.02 -0.79 -31.44
N ASP A 140 16.57 0.42 -31.47
CA ASP A 140 16.22 1.49 -30.51
C ASP A 140 14.74 1.87 -30.62
N TYR A 141 14.22 2.01 -31.85
CA TYR A 141 12.80 2.31 -32.08
C TYR A 141 11.90 1.18 -31.60
N ILE A 142 12.27 -0.08 -31.82
CA ILE A 142 11.49 -1.25 -31.33
C ILE A 142 11.45 -1.26 -29.80
N ILE A 143 12.59 -1.08 -29.13
CA ILE A 143 12.63 -1.08 -27.65
C ILE A 143 11.80 0.08 -27.08
N ARG A 144 11.89 1.27 -27.66
CA ARG A 144 11.07 2.42 -27.25
C ARG A 144 9.58 2.16 -27.49
N LEU A 145 9.21 1.59 -28.63
CA LEU A 145 7.83 1.24 -28.95
C LEU A 145 7.26 0.24 -27.94
N LEU A 146 8.01 -0.83 -27.64
CA LEU A 146 7.60 -1.84 -26.65
C LEU A 146 7.47 -1.23 -25.25
N SER A 147 8.42 -0.36 -24.84
CA SER A 147 8.37 0.35 -23.56
C SER A 147 7.16 1.29 -23.49
N PHE A 148 6.87 2.00 -24.58
CA PHE A 148 5.70 2.87 -24.66
C PHE A 148 4.39 2.08 -24.59
N LEU A 149 4.26 1.00 -25.34
CA LEU A 149 3.08 0.11 -25.29
C LEU A 149 2.87 -0.48 -23.90
N GLY A 150 3.94 -0.98 -23.28
CA GLY A 150 3.88 -1.53 -21.92
C GLY A 150 3.46 -0.49 -20.88
N ASN A 151 3.95 0.75 -21.00
CA ASN A 151 3.61 1.83 -20.07
C ASN A 151 2.22 2.43 -20.30
N SER A 152 1.68 2.26 -21.52
CA SER A 152 0.33 2.72 -21.89
C SER A 152 -0.78 1.75 -21.45
N MET A 153 -0.43 0.52 -21.12
CA MET A 153 -1.40 -0.47 -20.64
C MET A 153 -1.69 -0.28 -19.14
N PRO A 154 -2.97 -0.35 -18.71
CA PRO A 154 -3.30 -0.44 -17.31
C PRO A 154 -2.64 -1.67 -16.67
N ASN A 155 -2.00 -1.50 -15.50
CA ASN A 155 -1.25 -2.58 -14.84
C ASN A 155 -2.08 -3.84 -14.57
N PHE A 156 -3.35 -3.67 -14.19
CA PHE A 156 -4.25 -4.82 -13.97
C PHE A 156 -4.52 -5.60 -15.25
N PHE A 157 -4.66 -4.92 -16.40
CA PHE A 157 -4.87 -5.57 -17.70
C PHE A 157 -3.63 -6.35 -18.10
N ALA A 158 -2.43 -5.76 -18.00
CA ALA A 158 -1.18 -6.44 -18.27
C ALA A 158 -1.02 -7.69 -17.37
N ALA A 159 -1.35 -7.60 -16.08
CA ALA A 159 -1.32 -8.73 -15.15
C ALA A 159 -2.26 -9.87 -15.57
N ILE A 160 -3.51 -9.55 -15.92
CA ILE A 160 -4.49 -10.55 -16.37
C ILE A 160 -4.02 -11.23 -17.67
N MET A 161 -3.48 -10.47 -18.63
CA MET A 161 -2.94 -11.01 -19.87
C MET A 161 -1.75 -11.95 -19.64
N LEU A 162 -0.84 -11.58 -18.72
CA LEU A 162 0.29 -12.44 -18.35
C LEU A 162 -0.18 -13.73 -17.67
N ILE A 163 -1.12 -13.66 -16.75
CA ILE A 163 -1.72 -14.84 -16.11
C ILE A 163 -2.38 -15.73 -17.18
N TYR A 164 -3.19 -15.15 -18.07
CA TYR A 164 -3.84 -15.90 -19.13
C TYR A 164 -2.83 -16.64 -20.04
N ILE A 165 -1.77 -15.94 -20.44
CA ILE A 165 -0.76 -16.53 -21.33
C ILE A 165 0.05 -17.59 -20.60
N PHE A 166 0.63 -17.28 -19.44
CA PHE A 166 1.60 -18.15 -18.78
C PHE A 166 0.95 -19.25 -17.94
N ALA A 167 -0.17 -18.98 -17.26
CA ALA A 167 -0.85 -19.98 -16.47
C ALA A 167 -1.82 -20.83 -17.29
N LEU A 168 -2.76 -20.18 -18.04
CA LEU A 168 -3.84 -20.91 -18.71
C LEU A 168 -3.45 -21.45 -20.07
N LYS A 169 -2.70 -20.70 -20.90
CA LYS A 169 -2.41 -21.12 -22.26
C LYS A 169 -1.12 -21.94 -22.37
N LEU A 170 -0.10 -21.57 -21.63
CA LEU A 170 1.21 -22.25 -21.67
C LEU A 170 1.38 -23.26 -20.52
N ASN A 171 0.53 -23.25 -19.50
CA ASN A 171 0.63 -24.08 -18.29
C ASN A 171 2.03 -24.06 -17.64
N LEU A 172 2.73 -22.90 -17.70
CA LEU A 172 4.07 -22.73 -17.15
C LEU A 172 4.04 -22.27 -15.69
N LEU A 173 2.93 -21.71 -15.25
CA LEU A 173 2.72 -21.23 -13.87
C LEU A 173 1.44 -21.87 -13.31
N PRO A 174 1.39 -22.10 -11.97
CA PRO A 174 0.19 -22.64 -11.32
C PRO A 174 -0.97 -21.65 -11.34
#